data_2e83a5163207b2deba95ab0cf889f2ae
#
_entry.id   2e83a5163207b2deba95ab0cf889f2ae
#
_cell.length_a   1.000
_cell.length_b   1.000
_cell.length_c   1.000
_cell.angle_alpha   90.00
_cell.angle_beta   90.00
_cell.angle_gamma   90.00
#
_symmetry.space_group_name_H-M   'P 1'
#
loop_
_entity.id
_entity.type
_entity.pdbx_description
1 polymer ?
#
loop_
_entity_poly.entity_id
_entity_poly.type
_entity_poly.pdbx_seq_one_letter_code
_entity_poly.pdbx_strand_id
1 'polypeptide(L)'
;GGLLMWYKVNRLIAAIRGVPAGVSLPSPPTHQTKYSIEEAVAKMTQSMYMAWGFRVPVYPKISATSTAMAVLNNLTRNPYAAGLAIDGEDGGTGAAYNVSMNHMGHPIASNIRDGYLNLVKLGMQNQVPIFAGGGIGKNGNLAANTAALIMLGASGVQVGKYIMQAAAGCLGSENDRCNICNIGLCPKGITSQDPRLYRRLDAEKVAQRVVDLYLSFDTELKKIVAPLGRSTSLPIGMSDALGIDDPNIAKRLKIKYVV
;
A
#
# COMPACT_ATOMS: atom_id res chain seq x y z
N GLY A 1 -9.21 -9.31 -3.20
CA GLY A 1 -9.93 -8.67 -4.31
C GLY A 1 -11.02 -7.73 -3.84
N GLY A 2 -11.49 -6.85 -4.73
CA GLY A 2 -12.57 -5.92 -4.47
C GLY A 2 -13.95 -6.51 -4.74
N LEU A 3 -14.97 -5.84 -4.23
CA LEU A 3 -16.38 -6.17 -4.49
C LEU A 3 -17.10 -4.90 -4.93
N LEU A 4 -17.62 -4.90 -6.17
CA LEU A 4 -18.51 -3.85 -6.64
C LEU A 4 -19.96 -4.32 -6.43
N MET A 5 -20.64 -3.69 -5.50
CA MET A 5 -22.01 -4.06 -5.10
C MET A 5 -23.01 -3.79 -6.22
N TRP A 6 -24.05 -4.63 -6.33
CA TRP A 6 -25.08 -4.63 -7.36
C TRP A 6 -25.73 -3.24 -7.58
N TYR A 7 -25.99 -2.48 -6.52
CA TYR A 7 -26.63 -1.15 -6.63
C TYR A 7 -25.72 -0.07 -7.24
N LYS A 8 -24.40 -0.32 -7.32
CA LYS A 8 -23.43 0.52 -8.04
C LYS A 8 -23.32 0.14 -9.51
N VAL A 9 -23.79 -1.04 -9.91
CA VAL A 9 -23.74 -1.53 -11.29
C VAL A 9 -24.97 -1.01 -12.04
N ASN A 10 -24.95 0.28 -12.37
CA ASN A 10 -25.96 0.91 -13.22
C ASN A 10 -25.79 0.50 -14.69
N ARG A 11 -26.70 0.94 -15.58
CA ARG A 11 -26.66 0.60 -17.01
C ARG A 11 -25.34 0.96 -17.69
N LEU A 12 -24.74 2.10 -17.36
CA LEU A 12 -23.46 2.54 -17.93
C LEU A 12 -22.33 1.60 -17.50
N ILE A 13 -22.22 1.33 -16.20
CA ILE A 13 -21.20 0.41 -15.67
C ILE A 13 -21.40 -0.99 -16.20
N ALA A 14 -22.63 -1.46 -16.28
CA ALA A 14 -22.98 -2.76 -16.87
C ALA A 14 -22.49 -2.88 -18.32
N ALA A 15 -22.74 -1.85 -19.14
CA ALA A 15 -22.28 -1.82 -20.54
C ALA A 15 -20.76 -1.83 -20.64
N ILE A 16 -20.05 -1.00 -19.84
CA ILE A 16 -18.58 -0.93 -19.84
C ILE A 16 -17.96 -2.27 -19.38
N ARG A 17 -18.58 -2.95 -18.42
CA ARG A 17 -18.08 -4.21 -17.85
C ARG A 17 -18.55 -5.45 -18.61
N GLY A 18 -19.47 -5.34 -19.57
CA GLY A 18 -20.04 -6.45 -20.31
C GLY A 18 -20.86 -7.42 -19.41
N VAL A 19 -21.60 -6.88 -18.43
CA VAL A 19 -22.35 -7.66 -17.43
C VAL A 19 -23.78 -7.11 -17.32
N PRO A 20 -24.75 -7.89 -16.77
CA PRO A 20 -26.09 -7.36 -16.47
C PRO A 20 -26.06 -6.26 -15.41
N ALA A 21 -26.92 -5.25 -15.56
CA ALA A 21 -27.11 -4.23 -14.53
C ALA A 21 -27.70 -4.85 -13.24
N GLY A 22 -27.34 -4.30 -12.09
CA GLY A 22 -27.87 -4.76 -10.81
C GLY A 22 -27.28 -6.09 -10.31
N VAL A 23 -26.13 -6.50 -10.80
CA VAL A 23 -25.42 -7.71 -10.33
C VAL A 23 -24.13 -7.28 -9.62
N SER A 24 -23.87 -7.83 -8.43
CA SER A 24 -22.60 -7.60 -7.73
C SER A 24 -21.43 -8.26 -8.47
N LEU A 25 -20.31 -7.54 -8.58
CA LEU A 25 -19.13 -7.99 -9.30
C LEU A 25 -17.97 -8.21 -8.31
N PRO A 26 -17.76 -9.42 -7.79
CA PRO A 26 -16.59 -9.77 -7.02
C PRO A 26 -15.38 -9.88 -7.95
N SER A 27 -14.23 -9.35 -7.52
CA SER A 27 -12.97 -9.65 -8.17
C SER A 27 -12.63 -11.12 -7.95
N PRO A 28 -12.21 -11.86 -8.99
CA PRO A 28 -11.81 -13.25 -8.81
C PRO A 28 -10.57 -13.34 -7.90
N PRO A 29 -10.47 -14.40 -7.08
CA PRO A 29 -9.33 -14.59 -6.18
C PRO A 29 -8.02 -14.86 -6.93
N THR A 30 -8.12 -15.36 -8.15
CA THR A 30 -6.99 -15.67 -9.04
C THR A 30 -7.27 -15.19 -10.45
N HIS A 31 -6.22 -14.92 -11.23
CA HIS A 31 -6.35 -14.65 -12.65
C HIS A 31 -6.65 -15.96 -13.39
N GLN A 32 -7.80 -16.05 -14.06
CA GLN A 32 -8.28 -17.27 -14.73
C GLN A 32 -7.31 -17.81 -15.80
N THR A 33 -6.53 -16.95 -16.42
CA THR A 33 -5.61 -17.29 -17.51
C THR A 33 -4.15 -17.44 -17.05
N LYS A 34 -3.89 -17.42 -15.74
CA LYS A 34 -2.55 -17.52 -15.18
C LYS A 34 -2.50 -18.62 -14.12
N TYR A 35 -1.44 -19.42 -14.18
CA TYR A 35 -1.27 -20.56 -13.29
C TYR A 35 -0.85 -20.12 -11.87
N SER A 36 0.01 -19.14 -11.76
CA SER A 36 0.57 -18.68 -10.49
C SER A 36 0.64 -17.17 -10.40
N ILE A 37 0.88 -16.66 -9.17
CA ILE A 37 1.12 -15.23 -8.91
C ILE A 37 2.36 -14.75 -9.65
N GLU A 38 3.42 -15.54 -9.68
CA GLU A 38 4.67 -15.25 -10.35
C GLU A 38 4.46 -15.09 -11.86
N GLU A 39 3.71 -16.01 -12.46
CA GLU A 39 3.35 -15.92 -13.88
C GLU A 39 2.48 -14.70 -14.16
N ALA A 40 1.48 -14.45 -13.32
CA ALA A 40 0.59 -13.30 -13.46
C ALA A 40 1.39 -12.00 -13.42
N VAL A 41 2.24 -11.84 -12.41
CA VAL A 41 3.08 -10.64 -12.24
C VAL A 41 4.04 -10.48 -13.43
N ALA A 42 4.73 -11.54 -13.85
CA ALA A 42 5.68 -11.48 -14.96
C ALA A 42 5.00 -11.06 -16.28
N LYS A 43 3.90 -11.74 -16.64
CA LYS A 43 3.20 -11.47 -17.91
C LYS A 43 2.47 -10.11 -17.91
N MET A 44 1.88 -9.73 -16.78
CA MET A 44 1.18 -8.44 -16.68
C MET A 44 2.17 -7.28 -16.75
N THR A 45 3.30 -7.35 -16.04
CA THR A 45 4.33 -6.31 -16.12
C THR A 45 4.90 -6.19 -17.52
N GLN A 46 5.18 -7.29 -18.19
CA GLN A 46 5.63 -7.31 -19.58
C GLN A 46 4.60 -6.63 -20.49
N SER A 47 3.33 -7.04 -20.41
CA SER A 47 2.27 -6.50 -21.28
C SER A 47 2.07 -5.00 -21.04
N MET A 48 2.07 -4.56 -19.80
CA MET A 48 1.91 -3.12 -19.46
C MET A 48 3.12 -2.31 -19.92
N TYR A 49 4.33 -2.81 -19.69
CA TYR A 49 5.55 -2.14 -20.11
C TYR A 49 5.62 -1.97 -21.64
N MET A 50 5.25 -3.03 -22.39
CA MET A 50 5.17 -2.99 -23.83
C MET A 50 4.07 -2.05 -24.34
N ALA A 51 2.88 -2.06 -23.73
CA ALA A 51 1.76 -1.19 -24.10
C ALA A 51 2.11 0.30 -23.99
N TRP A 52 2.98 0.67 -23.05
CA TRP A 52 3.46 2.04 -22.87
C TRP A 52 4.78 2.33 -23.60
N GLY A 53 5.17 1.49 -24.55
CA GLY A 53 6.36 1.69 -25.37
C GLY A 53 7.66 1.72 -24.57
N PHE A 54 7.74 0.94 -23.49
CA PHE A 54 8.90 0.80 -22.59
C PHE A 54 9.31 2.08 -21.86
N ARG A 55 8.40 3.03 -21.69
CA ARG A 55 8.68 4.34 -21.09
C ARG A 55 8.23 4.50 -19.64
N VAL A 56 7.24 3.71 -19.22
CA VAL A 56 6.62 3.84 -17.90
C VAL A 56 7.05 2.66 -17.04
N PRO A 57 7.68 2.90 -15.87
CA PRO A 57 8.03 1.83 -14.94
C PRO A 57 6.78 1.16 -14.37
N VAL A 58 6.78 -0.16 -14.31
CA VAL A 58 5.66 -0.97 -13.81
C VAL A 58 6.04 -1.59 -12.47
N TYR A 59 5.24 -1.29 -11.44
CA TYR A 59 5.39 -1.83 -10.10
C TYR A 59 4.17 -2.69 -9.77
N PRO A 60 4.25 -4.02 -9.84
CA PRO A 60 3.17 -4.88 -9.36
C PRO A 60 2.99 -4.70 -7.85
N LYS A 61 1.74 -4.80 -7.40
CA LYS A 61 1.40 -4.77 -5.98
C LYS A 61 0.79 -6.10 -5.55
N ILE A 62 1.32 -6.67 -4.48
CA ILE A 62 0.86 -7.94 -3.91
C ILE A 62 0.61 -7.79 -2.41
N SER A 63 -0.16 -8.72 -1.85
CA SER A 63 -0.29 -8.84 -0.39
C SER A 63 0.99 -9.33 0.25
N ALA A 64 1.27 -8.85 1.45
CA ALA A 64 2.31 -9.38 2.32
C ALA A 64 1.95 -10.80 2.76
N THR A 65 2.57 -11.79 2.12
CA THR A 65 2.34 -13.22 2.36
C THR A 65 3.67 -13.97 2.30
N SER A 66 3.66 -15.24 2.66
CA SER A 66 4.83 -16.11 2.52
C SER A 66 5.30 -16.25 1.07
N THR A 67 4.41 -16.07 0.10
CA THR A 67 4.74 -16.13 -1.35
C THR A 67 5.38 -14.85 -1.88
N ALA A 68 5.35 -13.75 -1.12
CA ALA A 68 5.92 -12.48 -1.56
C ALA A 68 7.42 -12.60 -1.94
N MET A 69 8.15 -13.46 -1.26
CA MET A 69 9.58 -13.72 -1.56
C MET A 69 9.77 -14.44 -2.89
N ALA A 70 8.90 -15.39 -3.23
CA ALA A 70 8.94 -16.07 -4.53
C ALA A 70 8.67 -15.09 -5.68
N VAL A 71 7.67 -14.22 -5.51
CA VAL A 71 7.37 -13.15 -6.47
C VAL A 71 8.57 -12.20 -6.61
N LEU A 72 9.18 -11.78 -5.52
CA LEU A 72 10.36 -10.91 -5.53
C LEU A 72 11.53 -11.57 -6.27
N ASN A 73 11.79 -12.86 -6.04
CA ASN A 73 12.83 -13.62 -6.75
C ASN A 73 12.55 -13.71 -8.27
N ASN A 74 11.28 -13.85 -8.65
CA ASN A 74 10.88 -13.81 -10.05
C ASN A 74 11.14 -12.43 -10.67
N LEU A 75 10.80 -11.37 -9.95
CA LEU A 75 10.98 -10.00 -10.42
C LEU A 75 12.45 -9.62 -10.62
N THR A 76 13.38 -10.14 -9.81
CA THR A 76 14.83 -9.87 -10.01
C THR A 76 15.34 -10.40 -11.36
N ARG A 77 14.60 -11.32 -11.98
CA ARG A 77 14.90 -11.88 -13.31
C ARG A 77 14.04 -11.33 -14.41
N ASN A 78 13.08 -10.47 -14.08
CA ASN A 78 12.11 -9.91 -15.01
C ASN A 78 12.52 -8.47 -15.39
N PRO A 79 13.01 -8.24 -16.61
CA PRO A 79 13.48 -6.92 -17.04
C PRO A 79 12.37 -5.88 -17.19
N TYR A 80 11.10 -6.30 -17.13
CA TYR A 80 9.94 -5.42 -17.34
C TYR A 80 9.35 -4.88 -16.02
N ALA A 81 9.77 -5.40 -14.89
CA ALA A 81 9.31 -4.92 -13.57
C ALA A 81 10.35 -3.97 -12.97
N ALA A 82 9.89 -2.78 -12.60
CA ALA A 82 10.75 -1.76 -12.01
C ALA A 82 10.97 -1.96 -10.51
N GLY A 83 10.17 -2.78 -9.85
CA GLY A 83 10.22 -3.08 -8.42
C GLY A 83 8.93 -3.72 -7.94
N LEU A 84 8.72 -3.81 -6.63
CA LEU A 84 7.56 -4.45 -6.02
C LEU A 84 6.93 -3.58 -4.94
N ALA A 85 5.61 -3.44 -4.96
CA ALA A 85 4.85 -2.91 -3.85
C ALA A 85 4.24 -4.07 -3.04
N ILE A 86 4.40 -4.04 -1.72
CA ILE A 86 3.88 -5.04 -0.80
C ILE A 86 2.88 -4.37 0.13
N ASP A 87 1.64 -4.86 0.13
CA ASP A 87 0.57 -4.41 1.03
C ASP A 87 0.49 -5.33 2.25
N GLY A 88 0.68 -4.79 3.43
CA GLY A 88 0.52 -5.50 4.70
C GLY A 88 -0.94 -5.82 5.02
N GLU A 89 -1.18 -6.55 6.10
CA GLU A 89 -2.51 -6.96 6.57
C GLU A 89 -3.50 -5.78 6.73
N ASP A 90 -3.01 -4.61 7.14
CA ASP A 90 -3.80 -3.37 7.26
C ASP A 90 -4.13 -2.72 5.88
N GLY A 91 -3.68 -3.30 4.77
CA GLY A 91 -3.90 -2.79 3.41
C GLY A 91 -5.26 -3.10 2.82
N GLY A 92 -6.12 -3.82 3.54
CA GLY A 92 -7.47 -4.16 3.13
C GLY A 92 -8.33 -2.93 2.81
N THR A 93 -9.21 -3.05 1.81
CA THR A 93 -10.13 -1.98 1.42
C THR A 93 -11.53 -2.24 1.97
N GLY A 94 -12.30 -1.18 2.26
CA GLY A 94 -13.70 -1.30 2.67
C GLY A 94 -14.63 -1.91 1.60
N ALA A 95 -14.12 -2.17 0.40
CA ALA A 95 -14.81 -2.86 -0.69
C ALA A 95 -14.41 -4.35 -0.81
N ALA A 96 -13.57 -4.86 0.08
CA ALA A 96 -13.21 -6.28 0.12
C ALA A 96 -14.16 -7.07 1.03
N TYR A 97 -14.10 -8.40 0.94
CA TYR A 97 -14.76 -9.27 1.91
C TYR A 97 -14.14 -9.09 3.31
N ASN A 98 -14.93 -9.15 4.36
CA ASN A 98 -14.48 -8.95 5.74
C ASN A 98 -13.31 -9.85 6.12
N VAL A 99 -13.33 -11.11 5.71
CA VAL A 99 -12.22 -12.04 5.96
C VAL A 99 -10.92 -11.58 5.30
N SER A 100 -10.99 -11.09 4.06
CA SER A 100 -9.81 -10.59 3.34
C SER A 100 -9.31 -9.27 3.91
N MET A 101 -10.22 -8.44 4.40
CA MET A 101 -9.92 -7.12 4.92
C MET A 101 -9.25 -7.18 6.31
N ASN A 102 -9.66 -8.14 7.14
CA ASN A 102 -9.29 -8.16 8.56
C ASN A 102 -8.36 -9.31 8.97
N HIS A 103 -8.22 -10.34 8.11
CA HIS A 103 -7.55 -11.60 8.51
C HIS A 103 -6.59 -12.16 7.46
N MET A 104 -6.32 -11.42 6.38
CA MET A 104 -5.44 -11.88 5.31
C MET A 104 -4.21 -11.00 5.20
N GLY A 105 -3.04 -11.63 5.14
CA GLY A 105 -1.76 -10.96 5.01
C GLY A 105 -0.90 -11.07 6.26
N HIS A 106 0.34 -10.62 6.14
CA HIS A 106 1.30 -10.53 7.22
C HIS A 106 1.54 -9.06 7.61
N PRO A 107 2.07 -8.78 8.81
CA PRO A 107 2.53 -7.44 9.17
C PRO A 107 3.56 -6.93 8.17
N ILE A 108 3.37 -5.72 7.69
CA ILE A 108 4.19 -5.14 6.62
C ILE A 108 5.68 -5.08 6.98
N ALA A 109 6.01 -4.75 8.23
CA ALA A 109 7.39 -4.65 8.69
C ALA A 109 8.18 -5.96 8.51
N SER A 110 7.56 -7.11 8.83
CA SER A 110 8.19 -8.43 8.62
C SER A 110 8.46 -8.69 7.15
N ASN A 111 7.47 -8.43 6.28
CA ASN A 111 7.62 -8.73 4.84
C ASN A 111 8.61 -7.80 4.15
N ILE A 112 8.67 -6.52 4.51
CA ILE A 112 9.68 -5.59 4.02
C ILE A 112 11.07 -6.06 4.43
N ARG A 113 11.23 -6.44 5.70
CA ARG A 113 12.52 -6.93 6.20
C ARG A 113 12.97 -8.21 5.52
N ASP A 114 12.09 -9.19 5.40
CA ASP A 114 12.37 -10.44 4.71
C ASP A 114 12.70 -10.19 3.23
N GLY A 115 11.97 -9.29 2.57
CA GLY A 115 12.22 -8.87 1.19
C GLY A 115 13.59 -8.23 1.00
N TYR A 116 13.94 -7.29 1.85
CA TYR A 116 15.26 -6.65 1.81
C TYR A 116 16.39 -7.65 2.02
N LEU A 117 16.27 -8.51 3.04
CA LEU A 117 17.29 -9.54 3.29
C LEU A 117 17.42 -10.54 2.14
N ASN A 118 16.31 -10.83 1.47
CA ASN A 118 16.32 -11.68 0.28
C ASN A 118 17.05 -11.00 -0.89
N LEU A 119 16.81 -9.71 -1.12
CA LEU A 119 17.53 -8.94 -2.13
C LEU A 119 19.02 -8.82 -1.81
N VAL A 120 19.39 -8.66 -0.54
CA VAL A 120 20.82 -8.67 -0.11
C VAL A 120 21.50 -9.99 -0.47
N LYS A 121 20.84 -11.13 -0.23
CA LYS A 121 21.37 -12.46 -0.62
C LYS A 121 21.56 -12.59 -2.14
N LEU A 122 20.76 -11.90 -2.93
CA LEU A 122 20.84 -11.89 -4.38
C LEU A 122 21.75 -10.79 -4.95
N GLY A 123 22.30 -9.92 -4.11
CA GLY A 123 23.07 -8.74 -4.53
C GLY A 123 22.26 -7.67 -5.26
N MET A 124 20.92 -7.66 -5.09
CA MET A 124 19.97 -6.83 -5.85
C MET A 124 19.35 -5.70 -5.01
N GLN A 125 19.75 -5.52 -3.76
CA GLN A 125 19.13 -4.56 -2.83
C GLN A 125 19.16 -3.09 -3.28
N ASN A 126 20.09 -2.74 -4.17
CA ASN A 126 20.21 -1.39 -4.73
C ASN A 126 19.59 -1.27 -6.13
N GLN A 127 19.05 -2.35 -6.68
CA GLN A 127 18.52 -2.41 -8.05
C GLN A 127 17.01 -2.60 -8.08
N VAL A 128 16.45 -3.31 -7.11
CA VAL A 128 15.01 -3.63 -7.04
C VAL A 128 14.39 -2.93 -5.85
N PRO A 129 13.72 -1.79 -6.06
CA PRO A 129 13.02 -1.09 -4.99
C PRO A 129 11.81 -1.88 -4.49
N ILE A 130 11.62 -1.89 -3.17
CA ILE A 130 10.45 -2.44 -2.49
C ILE A 130 9.68 -1.30 -1.84
N PHE A 131 8.39 -1.17 -2.16
CA PHE A 131 7.50 -0.19 -1.55
C PHE A 131 6.58 -0.86 -0.53
N ALA A 132 6.47 -0.24 0.64
CA ALA A 132 5.60 -0.71 1.70
C ALA A 132 4.22 -0.04 1.63
N GLY A 133 3.15 -0.82 1.75
CA GLY A 133 1.76 -0.36 1.86
C GLY A 133 1.03 -1.04 3.00
N GLY A 134 -0.15 -0.53 3.35
CA GLY A 134 -1.02 -1.09 4.40
C GLY A 134 -0.87 -0.40 5.76
N GLY A 135 -1.89 0.33 6.17
CA GLY A 135 -2.00 0.95 7.49
C GLY A 135 -1.01 2.06 7.82
N ILE A 136 -0.19 2.50 6.87
CA ILE A 136 0.87 3.48 7.11
C ILE A 136 0.26 4.84 7.45
N GLY A 137 0.73 5.44 8.55
CA GLY A 137 0.18 6.67 9.13
C GLY A 137 -1.03 6.42 10.05
N LYS A 138 -1.45 5.18 10.26
CA LYS A 138 -2.45 4.82 11.26
C LYS A 138 -2.06 5.41 12.62
N ASN A 139 -3.01 5.96 13.33
CA ASN A 139 -2.78 6.65 14.62
C ASN A 139 -1.95 7.95 14.55
N GLY A 140 -1.85 8.59 13.40
CA GLY A 140 -1.20 9.90 13.25
C GLY A 140 0.33 9.86 13.12
N ASN A 141 0.95 8.69 13.12
CA ASN A 141 2.41 8.54 13.15
C ASN A 141 3.03 8.29 11.76
N LEU A 142 2.67 9.10 10.76
CA LEU A 142 3.13 8.89 9.38
C LEU A 142 4.66 8.93 9.26
N ALA A 143 5.31 9.92 9.86
CA ALA A 143 6.77 10.09 9.75
C ALA A 143 7.53 8.95 10.45
N ALA A 144 7.11 8.56 11.66
CA ALA A 144 7.74 7.47 12.40
C ALA A 144 7.56 6.12 11.70
N ASN A 145 6.34 5.82 11.21
CA ASN A 145 6.08 4.59 10.45
C ASN A 145 6.91 4.55 9.17
N THR A 146 7.02 5.67 8.46
CA THR A 146 7.84 5.76 7.24
C THR A 146 9.30 5.54 7.55
N ALA A 147 9.85 6.24 8.55
CA ALA A 147 11.24 6.07 8.98
C ALA A 147 11.55 4.60 9.34
N ALA A 148 10.69 3.97 10.15
CA ALA A 148 10.86 2.58 10.55
C ALA A 148 10.87 1.62 9.34
N LEU A 149 9.95 1.79 8.38
CA LEU A 149 9.90 0.94 7.19
C LEU A 149 11.11 1.15 6.27
N ILE A 150 11.61 2.37 6.12
CA ILE A 150 12.83 2.64 5.37
C ILE A 150 14.04 2.00 6.07
N MET A 151 14.15 2.11 7.38
CA MET A 151 15.19 1.43 8.16
C MET A 151 15.15 -0.10 7.98
N LEU A 152 13.97 -0.68 7.81
CA LEU A 152 13.81 -2.11 7.54
C LEU A 152 14.10 -2.51 6.10
N GLY A 153 14.30 -1.55 5.19
CA GLY A 153 14.72 -1.77 3.81
C GLY A 153 13.69 -1.39 2.75
N ALA A 154 12.60 -0.70 3.11
CA ALA A 154 11.71 -0.13 2.11
C ALA A 154 12.38 1.02 1.35
N SER A 155 12.14 1.09 0.06
CA SER A 155 12.56 2.22 -0.78
C SER A 155 11.60 3.40 -0.71
N GLY A 156 10.41 3.18 -0.18
CA GLY A 156 9.37 4.18 0.02
C GLY A 156 8.09 3.56 0.54
N VAL A 157 7.09 4.40 0.81
CA VAL A 157 5.80 3.99 1.38
C VAL A 157 4.63 4.44 0.53
N GLN A 158 3.56 3.64 0.54
CA GLN A 158 2.28 3.97 -0.08
C GLN A 158 1.27 4.33 0.99
N VAL A 159 0.78 5.56 0.97
CA VAL A 159 -0.15 6.10 1.97
C VAL A 159 -1.51 6.34 1.31
N GLY A 160 -2.55 5.76 1.86
CA GLY A 160 -3.92 5.87 1.32
C GLY A 160 -4.90 6.43 2.34
N LYS A 161 -5.37 5.58 3.25
CA LYS A 161 -6.43 5.90 4.22
C LYS A 161 -6.08 7.12 5.09
N TYR A 162 -4.85 7.24 5.53
CA TYR A 162 -4.39 8.37 6.35
C TYR A 162 -4.57 9.71 5.62
N ILE A 163 -4.23 9.79 4.34
CA ILE A 163 -4.43 11.00 3.54
C ILE A 163 -5.92 11.33 3.42
N MET A 164 -6.77 10.34 3.18
CA MET A 164 -8.23 10.54 3.13
C MET A 164 -8.79 11.04 4.47
N GLN A 165 -8.27 10.56 5.60
CA GLN A 165 -8.66 11.01 6.93
C GLN A 165 -8.19 12.44 7.21
N ALA A 166 -6.91 12.72 7.01
CA ALA A 166 -6.30 13.99 7.34
C ALA A 166 -6.77 15.13 6.40
N ALA A 167 -6.79 14.89 5.09
CA ALA A 167 -7.09 15.93 4.11
C ALA A 167 -8.59 16.02 3.77
N ALA A 168 -9.26 14.90 3.50
CA ALA A 168 -10.66 14.87 3.07
C ALA A 168 -11.66 14.65 4.22
N GLY A 169 -11.20 14.47 5.44
CA GLY A 169 -12.02 14.30 6.63
C GLY A 169 -12.78 12.98 6.65
N CYS A 170 -12.23 11.91 6.04
CA CYS A 170 -12.76 10.57 6.19
C CYS A 170 -12.78 10.18 7.67
N LEU A 171 -13.91 9.67 8.15
CA LEU A 171 -14.06 9.31 9.56
C LEU A 171 -13.29 8.03 9.93
N GLY A 172 -12.91 7.23 8.92
CA GLY A 172 -12.25 5.93 9.13
C GLY A 172 -13.23 4.85 9.59
N SER A 173 -12.80 3.61 9.47
CA SER A 173 -13.53 2.44 9.98
C SER A 173 -12.99 1.97 11.33
N GLU A 174 -11.92 2.57 11.80
CA GLU A 174 -11.34 2.26 13.10
C GLU A 174 -12.31 2.67 14.21
N ASN A 175 -12.49 1.80 15.20
CA ASN A 175 -13.40 2.03 16.34
C ASN A 175 -14.86 2.28 15.92
N ASP A 176 -15.33 1.63 14.86
CA ASP A 176 -16.71 1.69 14.36
C ASP A 176 -17.22 3.09 13.99
N ARG A 177 -16.31 4.03 13.74
CA ARG A 177 -16.69 5.41 13.44
C ARG A 177 -17.44 5.56 12.11
N CYS A 178 -17.05 4.81 11.09
CA CYS A 178 -17.73 4.84 9.79
C CYS A 178 -17.36 3.59 8.96
N ASN A 179 -18.38 2.86 8.50
CA ASN A 179 -18.20 1.66 7.66
C ASN A 179 -19.20 1.61 6.50
N ILE A 180 -19.44 2.74 5.83
CA ILE A 180 -20.45 2.87 4.78
C ILE A 180 -19.86 3.15 3.39
N CYS A 181 -18.54 2.96 3.19
CA CYS A 181 -17.90 3.17 1.89
C CYS A 181 -18.48 2.24 0.82
N ASN A 182 -18.76 1.00 1.19
CA ASN A 182 -19.30 -0.04 0.30
C ASN A 182 -20.72 0.29 -0.19
N ILE A 183 -21.55 0.99 0.59
CA ILE A 183 -22.92 1.34 0.21
C ILE A 183 -23.04 2.68 -0.52
N GLY A 184 -21.93 3.40 -0.72
CA GLY A 184 -21.91 4.64 -1.51
C GLY A 184 -22.54 5.86 -0.84
N LEU A 185 -22.83 5.79 0.46
CA LEU A 185 -23.47 6.85 1.25
C LEU A 185 -22.46 7.68 2.06
N CYS A 186 -21.25 7.83 1.57
CA CYS A 186 -20.19 8.54 2.27
C CYS A 186 -20.62 9.97 2.66
N PRO A 187 -20.69 10.32 3.97
CA PRO A 187 -21.15 11.64 4.40
C PRO A 187 -20.17 12.76 4.01
N LYS A 188 -18.92 12.42 3.70
CA LYS A 188 -17.88 13.35 3.23
C LYS A 188 -17.79 13.43 1.71
N GLY A 189 -18.57 12.64 0.97
CA GLY A 189 -18.57 12.65 -0.49
C GLY A 189 -17.40 11.93 -1.17
N ILE A 190 -16.49 11.31 -0.41
CA ILE A 190 -15.26 10.72 -0.95
C ILE A 190 -15.54 9.47 -1.80
N THR A 191 -16.45 8.62 -1.35
CA THR A 191 -16.75 7.32 -1.97
C THR A 191 -18.17 7.22 -2.54
N SER A 192 -18.83 8.34 -2.75
CA SER A 192 -20.21 8.39 -3.27
C SER A 192 -20.23 8.80 -4.72
N GLN A 193 -21.21 8.26 -5.47
CA GLN A 193 -21.59 8.71 -6.82
C GLN A 193 -22.84 9.62 -6.79
N ASP A 194 -23.45 9.83 -5.62
CA ASP A 194 -24.61 10.72 -5.47
C ASP A 194 -24.13 12.18 -5.50
N PRO A 195 -24.65 13.01 -6.44
CA PRO A 195 -24.29 14.43 -6.55
C PRO A 195 -24.52 15.23 -5.27
N ARG A 196 -25.53 14.86 -4.47
CA ARG A 196 -25.83 15.53 -3.19
C ARG A 196 -24.75 15.26 -2.13
N LEU A 197 -24.00 14.17 -2.29
CA LEU A 197 -22.93 13.76 -1.37
C LEU A 197 -21.56 14.20 -1.88
N TYR A 198 -21.19 13.90 -3.14
CA TYR A 198 -19.83 14.22 -3.62
C TYR A 198 -19.59 15.74 -3.75
N ARG A 199 -20.63 16.55 -3.95
CA ARG A 199 -20.51 18.03 -3.93
C ARG A 199 -20.10 18.61 -2.57
N ARG A 200 -20.15 17.81 -1.49
CA ARG A 200 -19.64 18.20 -0.16
C ARG A 200 -18.12 18.20 -0.11
N LEU A 201 -17.47 17.53 -1.05
CA LEU A 201 -16.02 17.47 -1.15
C LEU A 201 -15.54 18.71 -1.93
N ASP A 202 -14.89 19.61 -1.22
CA ASP A 202 -14.24 20.78 -1.79
C ASP A 202 -12.82 20.37 -2.22
N ALA A 203 -12.63 20.20 -3.52
CA ALA A 203 -11.38 19.68 -4.08
C ALA A 203 -10.17 20.61 -3.79
N GLU A 204 -10.39 21.94 -3.86
CA GLU A 204 -9.33 22.92 -3.61
C GLU A 204 -8.86 22.89 -2.15
N LYS A 205 -9.82 22.85 -1.22
CA LYS A 205 -9.48 22.71 0.21
C LYS A 205 -8.79 21.39 0.53
N VAL A 206 -9.23 20.30 -0.11
CA VAL A 206 -8.58 19.00 0.09
C VAL A 206 -7.17 19.03 -0.47
N ALA A 207 -6.94 19.61 -1.65
CA ALA A 207 -5.63 19.76 -2.24
C ALA A 207 -4.67 20.55 -1.33
N GLN A 208 -5.13 21.68 -0.80
CA GLN A 208 -4.30 22.48 0.14
C GLN A 208 -3.96 21.68 1.40
N ARG A 209 -4.92 20.96 1.99
CA ARG A 209 -4.66 20.11 3.17
C ARG A 209 -3.68 18.97 2.88
N VAL A 210 -3.68 18.44 1.65
CA VAL A 210 -2.67 17.45 1.24
C VAL A 210 -1.29 18.08 1.23
N VAL A 211 -1.15 19.29 0.70
CA VAL A 211 0.12 20.05 0.72
C VAL A 211 0.59 20.27 2.17
N ASP A 212 -0.29 20.79 3.03
CA ASP A 212 0.03 21.05 4.44
C ASP A 212 0.44 19.76 5.17
N LEU A 213 -0.23 18.65 4.88
CA LEU A 213 0.09 17.35 5.43
C LEU A 213 1.51 16.89 5.04
N TYR A 214 1.88 17.04 3.78
CA TYR A 214 3.23 16.67 3.32
C TYR A 214 4.32 17.58 3.86
N LEU A 215 4.06 18.88 4.02
CA LEU A 215 4.98 19.81 4.67
C LEU A 215 5.20 19.47 6.15
N SER A 216 4.12 19.11 6.84
CA SER A 216 4.21 18.64 8.24
C SER A 216 4.98 17.32 8.32
N PHE A 217 4.66 16.37 7.45
CA PHE A 217 5.37 15.10 7.35
C PHE A 217 6.87 15.27 7.12
N ASP A 218 7.27 16.12 6.18
CA ASP A 218 8.67 16.43 5.90
C ASP A 218 9.37 17.01 7.14
N THR A 219 8.69 17.93 7.83
CA THR A 219 9.21 18.54 9.06
C THR A 219 9.41 17.51 10.18
N GLU A 220 8.44 16.61 10.36
CA GLU A 220 8.54 15.54 11.36
C GLU A 220 9.62 14.51 11.00
N LEU A 221 9.71 14.13 9.73
CA LEU A 221 10.74 13.21 9.26
C LEU A 221 12.15 13.80 9.47
N LYS A 222 12.33 15.10 9.22
CA LYS A 222 13.57 15.83 9.51
C LYS A 222 13.96 15.74 10.99
N LYS A 223 13.01 15.88 11.90
CA LYS A 223 13.26 15.73 13.35
C LYS A 223 13.69 14.31 13.73
N ILE A 224 13.24 13.28 13.00
CA ILE A 224 13.65 11.90 13.24
C ILE A 224 15.07 11.64 12.70
N VAL A 225 15.41 12.16 11.52
CA VAL A 225 16.68 11.83 10.87
C VAL A 225 17.84 12.72 11.28
N ALA A 226 17.58 13.95 11.71
CA ALA A 226 18.62 14.88 12.13
C ALA A 226 19.51 14.38 13.29
N PRO A 227 18.95 13.77 14.37
CA PRO A 227 19.77 13.19 15.44
C PRO A 227 20.66 12.03 14.99
N LEU A 228 20.35 11.39 13.86
CA LEU A 228 21.15 10.34 13.28
C LEU A 228 22.33 10.87 12.43
N GLY A 229 22.52 12.19 12.40
CA GLY A 229 23.56 12.84 11.56
C GLY A 229 23.28 12.70 10.06
N ARG A 230 22.02 12.48 9.66
CA ARG A 230 21.61 12.29 8.26
C ARG A 230 21.00 13.57 7.70
N SER A 231 21.22 13.83 6.41
CA SER A 231 20.44 14.82 5.71
C SER A 231 19.07 14.25 5.34
N THR A 232 18.08 15.12 5.20
CA THR A 232 16.70 14.72 4.86
C THR A 232 16.55 14.08 3.49
N SER A 233 17.51 14.24 2.61
CA SER A 233 17.56 13.63 1.28
C SER A 233 18.23 12.26 1.26
N LEU A 234 18.83 11.82 2.39
CA LEU A 234 19.52 10.53 2.45
C LEU A 234 18.66 9.46 3.10
N PRO A 235 18.74 8.24 2.62
CA PRO A 235 18.06 7.10 3.22
C PRO A 235 18.58 6.86 4.63
N ILE A 236 17.65 6.63 5.54
CA ILE A 236 17.93 6.08 6.87
C ILE A 236 18.34 4.62 6.63
N GLY A 237 19.44 4.19 7.24
CA GLY A 237 19.97 2.85 7.02
C GLY A 237 19.52 1.85 8.09
N MET A 238 19.74 0.56 7.81
CA MET A 238 19.49 -0.51 8.77
C MET A 238 20.30 -0.41 10.05
N SER A 239 21.49 0.21 10.00
CA SER A 239 22.31 0.46 11.18
C SER A 239 21.65 1.40 12.19
N ASP A 240 20.65 2.17 11.75
CA ASP A 240 19.91 3.12 12.59
C ASP A 240 18.71 2.47 13.29
N ALA A 241 18.35 1.22 12.93
CA ALA A 241 17.22 0.49 13.50
C ALA A 241 17.60 -0.23 14.79
N LEU A 242 16.88 0.06 15.85
CA LEU A 242 17.04 -0.57 17.17
C LEU A 242 15.70 -1.15 17.63
N GLY A 243 15.74 -2.37 18.19
CA GLY A 243 14.59 -2.98 18.87
C GLY A 243 14.69 -2.68 20.36
N ILE A 244 13.68 -2.02 20.91
CA ILE A 244 13.70 -1.58 22.32
C ILE A 244 12.70 -2.32 23.18
N ASP A 245 11.53 -2.64 22.66
CA ASP A 245 10.41 -3.13 23.48
C ASP A 245 10.38 -4.66 23.65
N ASP A 246 10.81 -5.41 22.64
CA ASP A 246 10.74 -6.88 22.65
C ASP A 246 11.94 -7.51 21.92
N PRO A 247 12.75 -8.32 22.66
CA PRO A 247 13.88 -9.01 22.07
C PRO A 247 13.48 -10.01 20.97
N ASN A 248 12.27 -10.58 21.03
CA ASN A 248 11.78 -11.51 20.01
C ASN A 248 11.46 -10.78 18.71
N ILE A 249 10.90 -9.59 18.78
CA ILE A 249 10.68 -8.73 17.62
C ILE A 249 12.03 -8.33 17.02
N ALA A 250 12.98 -7.87 17.81
CA ALA A 250 14.32 -7.53 17.34
C ALA A 250 15.01 -8.73 16.65
N LYS A 251 14.94 -9.91 17.25
CA LYS A 251 15.44 -11.15 16.65
C LYS A 251 14.73 -11.49 15.34
N ARG A 252 13.40 -11.38 15.30
CA ARG A 252 12.59 -11.66 14.09
C ARG A 252 12.95 -10.71 12.95
N LEU A 253 13.12 -9.43 13.24
CA LEU A 253 13.48 -8.40 12.27
C LEU A 253 14.99 -8.36 11.98
N LYS A 254 15.81 -9.10 12.71
CA LYS A 254 17.28 -9.11 12.62
C LYS A 254 17.87 -7.71 12.76
N ILE A 255 17.41 -6.97 13.74
CA ILE A 255 17.93 -5.68 14.17
C ILE A 255 18.56 -5.79 15.55
N LYS A 256 19.38 -4.80 15.90
CA LYS A 256 20.03 -4.78 17.22
C LYS A 256 18.98 -4.56 18.31
N TYR A 257 18.98 -5.40 19.34
CA TYR A 257 18.21 -5.17 20.56
C TYR A 257 19.03 -4.34 21.53
N VAL A 258 18.37 -3.38 22.16
CA VAL A 258 18.96 -2.54 23.20
C VAL A 258 18.07 -2.62 24.43
N VAL A 259 18.65 -2.95 25.55
CA VAL A 259 17.98 -3.02 26.87
C VAL A 259 17.90 -1.61 27.46
#